data_bb8be50e4dbfd9fa56a6a3aece3afbc3
#
_entry.id   bb8be50e4dbfd9fa56a6a3aece3afbc3
#
_cell.length_a   1.000
_cell.length_b   1.000
_cell.length_c   1.000
_cell.angle_alpha   90.00
_cell.angle_beta   90.00
_cell.angle_gamma   90.00
#
_symmetry.space_group_name_H-M   'P 1'
#
loop_
_entity.id
_entity.type
_entity.pdbx_description
1 polymer ?
#
loop_
_entity_poly.entity_id
_entity_poly.type
_entity_poly.pdbx_seq_one_letter_code
_entity_poly.pdbx_strand_id
1 'polypeptide(L)'
;MKRIPISLVALVVIAGLYVSTLVSAPTPPNHQVFIGGEVLTMDADNRIAEAVSVRDGIIEQVGTTDEISTLIKDSTAVVDLAGRTVIPGFVDAHGHFPGSGQTAFTVDLNSPPIGDTESIPELLEKLRAFGEKRPDGWLIGINYDDTLLSEKRHPTRDDLDLVSATRPIAIVHVSGHLMVVNSAALAELHIDETTPDPEGGHIVRDLSSADQRRPNGILAGNGDTPC
;
A
#
# COMPACT_ATOMS: atom_id res chain seq x y z
N MET A 1 -8.27 -9.77 44.91
CA MET A 1 -8.37 -8.70 43.87
C MET A 1 -7.43 -7.57 44.27
N LYS A 2 -6.35 -7.37 43.46
CA LYS A 2 -5.40 -6.27 43.72
C LYS A 2 -6.07 -4.95 43.29
N ARG A 3 -6.17 -3.99 44.20
CA ARG A 3 -6.74 -2.66 43.95
C ARG A 3 -5.75 -1.87 43.08
N ILE A 4 -6.17 -1.41 41.89
CA ILE A 4 -5.37 -0.51 41.05
C ILE A 4 -5.22 0.81 41.81
N PRO A 5 -4.00 1.34 42.00
CA PRO A 5 -3.82 2.58 42.73
C PRO A 5 -4.43 3.76 41.95
N ILE A 6 -5.14 4.64 42.67
CA ILE A 6 -5.82 5.82 42.08
C ILE A 6 -4.84 6.69 41.27
N SER A 7 -3.57 6.74 41.66
CA SER A 7 -2.51 7.46 40.94
C SER A 7 -2.25 6.89 39.55
N LEU A 8 -2.36 5.57 39.35
CA LEU A 8 -2.17 4.96 38.03
C LEU A 8 -3.35 5.28 37.10
N VAL A 9 -4.56 5.26 37.62
CA VAL A 9 -5.78 5.63 36.87
C VAL A 9 -5.71 7.11 36.44
N ALA A 10 -5.30 8.00 37.33
CA ALA A 10 -5.14 9.42 37.04
C ALA A 10 -4.07 9.65 35.93
N LEU A 11 -2.96 8.93 35.98
CA LEU A 11 -1.89 9.05 35.01
C LEU A 11 -2.32 8.57 33.62
N VAL A 12 -3.11 7.50 33.53
CA VAL A 12 -3.66 6.99 32.26
C VAL A 12 -4.69 7.98 31.68
N VAL A 13 -5.54 8.58 32.53
CA VAL A 13 -6.51 9.59 32.07
C VAL A 13 -5.80 10.85 31.56
N ILE A 14 -4.78 11.33 32.27
CA ILE A 14 -3.99 12.51 31.85
C ILE A 14 -3.26 12.20 30.53
N ALA A 15 -2.64 11.03 30.41
CA ALA A 15 -1.98 10.62 29.17
C ALA A 15 -2.98 10.49 28.01
N GLY A 16 -4.16 9.94 28.24
CA GLY A 16 -5.23 9.84 27.25
C GLY A 16 -5.74 11.22 26.79
N LEU A 17 -5.94 12.16 27.72
CA LEU A 17 -6.30 13.52 27.40
C LEU A 17 -5.19 14.25 26.62
N TYR A 18 -3.93 14.06 27.00
CA TYR A 18 -2.80 14.65 26.30
C TYR A 18 -2.67 14.11 24.87
N VAL A 19 -2.80 12.79 24.67
CA VAL A 19 -2.81 12.18 23.34
C VAL A 19 -3.99 12.68 22.52
N SER A 20 -5.18 12.82 23.10
CA SER A 20 -6.35 13.35 22.38
C SER A 20 -6.15 14.79 21.89
N THR A 21 -5.45 15.63 22.65
CA THR A 21 -5.12 17.01 22.20
C THR A 21 -4.07 17.05 21.09
N LEU A 22 -3.15 16.07 21.08
CA LEU A 22 -2.13 15.96 20.02
C LEU A 22 -2.70 15.42 18.70
N VAL A 23 -3.78 14.62 18.76
CA VAL A 23 -4.40 13.97 17.60
C VAL A 23 -5.59 14.75 17.05
N SER A 24 -6.14 15.70 17.82
CA SER A 24 -7.26 16.54 17.38
C SER A 24 -6.80 17.51 16.29
N ALA A 25 -7.23 17.26 15.05
CA ALA A 25 -7.06 18.24 13.99
C ALA A 25 -7.79 19.56 14.37
N PRO A 26 -7.20 20.71 14.10
CA PRO A 26 -7.87 21.99 14.36
C PRO A 26 -9.18 22.02 13.56
N THR A 27 -10.27 22.39 14.22
CA THR A 27 -11.56 22.56 13.54
C THR A 27 -11.42 23.72 12.56
N PRO A 28 -11.68 23.50 11.25
CA PRO A 28 -11.59 24.59 10.29
C PRO A 28 -12.63 25.66 10.60
N PRO A 29 -12.35 26.93 10.27
CA PRO A 29 -13.34 28.00 10.41
C PRO A 29 -14.62 27.67 9.63
N ASN A 30 -15.78 28.05 10.15
CA ASN A 30 -17.07 27.81 9.51
C ASN A 30 -17.20 28.48 8.13
N HIS A 31 -16.47 29.59 7.92
CA HIS A 31 -16.44 30.28 6.65
C HIS A 31 -15.00 30.65 6.29
N GLN A 32 -14.58 30.21 5.12
CA GLN A 32 -13.25 30.45 4.55
C GLN A 32 -13.37 30.98 3.13
N VAL A 33 -12.54 31.95 2.78
CA VAL A 33 -12.45 32.50 1.43
C VAL A 33 -10.99 32.45 0.99
N PHE A 34 -10.75 31.90 -0.17
CA PHE A 34 -9.42 31.79 -0.80
C PHE A 34 -9.39 32.75 -1.97
N ILE A 35 -8.43 33.70 -1.97
CA ILE A 35 -8.27 34.77 -2.98
C ILE A 35 -6.80 34.95 -3.34
N GLY A 36 -6.53 35.72 -4.40
CA GLY A 36 -5.15 36.11 -4.76
C GLY A 36 -4.35 34.99 -5.43
N GLY A 37 -5.02 34.09 -6.16
CA GLY A 37 -4.42 33.01 -6.91
C GLY A 37 -5.35 32.45 -7.99
N GLU A 38 -5.12 31.23 -8.41
CA GLU A 38 -5.94 30.53 -9.39
C GLU A 38 -6.70 29.37 -8.75
N VAL A 39 -7.95 29.16 -9.14
CA VAL A 39 -8.79 28.03 -8.71
C VAL A 39 -9.15 27.21 -9.93
N LEU A 40 -8.53 26.02 -10.07
CA LEU A 40 -8.90 25.05 -11.11
C LEU A 40 -10.13 24.31 -10.66
N THR A 41 -11.28 24.58 -11.32
CA THR A 41 -12.57 24.03 -10.87
C THR A 41 -12.73 22.53 -11.12
N MET A 42 -12.01 22.00 -12.11
CA MET A 42 -12.16 20.61 -12.59
C MET A 42 -13.62 20.25 -12.94
N ASP A 43 -14.43 21.27 -13.28
CA ASP A 43 -15.77 21.06 -13.79
C ASP A 43 -15.76 20.65 -15.28
N ALA A 44 -16.94 20.38 -15.85
CA ALA A 44 -17.06 19.92 -17.24
C ALA A 44 -16.42 20.88 -18.26
N ASP A 45 -16.35 22.18 -17.93
CA ASP A 45 -15.81 23.22 -18.80
C ASP A 45 -14.33 23.53 -18.46
N ASN A 46 -13.74 22.89 -17.43
CA ASN A 46 -12.38 23.13 -16.95
C ASN A 46 -12.10 24.64 -16.70
N ARG A 47 -13.05 25.33 -16.10
CA ARG A 47 -12.93 26.75 -15.84
C ARG A 47 -11.80 27.03 -14.85
N ILE A 48 -11.11 28.14 -15.06
CA ILE A 48 -10.16 28.72 -14.10
C ILE A 48 -10.85 29.93 -13.46
N ALA A 49 -11.00 29.90 -12.15
CA ALA A 49 -11.54 31.01 -11.37
C ALA A 49 -10.42 31.69 -10.55
N GLU A 50 -10.73 32.83 -9.94
CA GLU A 50 -9.77 33.61 -9.15
C GLU A 50 -9.91 33.38 -7.64
N ALA A 51 -11.10 32.93 -7.22
CA ALA A 51 -11.44 32.78 -5.81
C ALA A 51 -12.50 31.72 -5.56
N VAL A 52 -12.53 31.20 -4.32
CA VAL A 52 -13.55 30.26 -3.85
C VAL A 52 -13.95 30.58 -2.40
N SER A 53 -15.25 30.53 -2.13
CA SER A 53 -15.84 30.59 -0.79
C SER A 53 -16.28 29.21 -0.34
N VAL A 54 -15.89 28.83 0.90
CA VAL A 54 -16.27 27.57 1.54
C VAL A 54 -16.97 27.89 2.85
N ARG A 55 -18.19 27.41 3.03
CA ARG A 55 -18.98 27.56 4.24
C ARG A 55 -19.40 26.20 4.79
N ASP A 56 -19.14 25.96 6.08
CA ASP A 56 -19.48 24.74 6.78
C ASP A 56 -18.98 23.47 6.05
N GLY A 57 -17.78 23.56 5.42
CA GLY A 57 -17.16 22.47 4.67
C GLY A 57 -17.71 22.26 3.24
N ILE A 58 -18.63 23.14 2.78
CA ILE A 58 -19.23 23.07 1.45
C ILE A 58 -18.76 24.27 0.61
N ILE A 59 -18.43 24.05 -0.66
CA ILE A 59 -18.16 25.12 -1.62
C ILE A 59 -19.44 25.93 -1.79
N GLU A 60 -19.43 27.19 -1.36
CA GLU A 60 -20.55 28.11 -1.44
C GLU A 60 -20.61 28.78 -2.81
N GLN A 61 -19.46 29.28 -3.27
CA GLN A 61 -19.35 29.96 -4.56
C GLN A 61 -17.92 29.90 -5.09
N VAL A 62 -17.77 29.83 -6.41
CA VAL A 62 -16.50 29.93 -7.16
C VAL A 62 -16.69 31.02 -8.22
N GLY A 63 -15.73 31.97 -8.33
CA GLY A 63 -15.85 33.07 -9.27
C GLY A 63 -14.63 33.97 -9.27
N THR A 64 -14.86 35.24 -9.65
CA THR A 64 -13.85 36.28 -9.60
C THR A 64 -13.56 36.72 -8.16
N THR A 65 -12.41 37.34 -7.95
CA THR A 65 -12.05 37.90 -6.65
C THR A 65 -13.08 38.94 -6.17
N ASP A 66 -13.61 39.77 -7.07
CA ASP A 66 -14.60 40.78 -6.75
C ASP A 66 -15.92 40.17 -6.27
N GLU A 67 -16.43 39.16 -6.97
CA GLU A 67 -17.65 38.43 -6.59
C GLU A 67 -17.52 37.79 -5.22
N ILE A 68 -16.45 37.03 -4.99
CA ILE A 68 -16.25 36.29 -3.75
C ILE A 68 -15.95 37.21 -2.57
N SER A 69 -15.27 38.33 -2.80
CA SER A 69 -15.00 39.34 -1.75
C SER A 69 -16.26 39.91 -1.12
N THR A 70 -17.39 39.94 -1.84
CA THR A 70 -18.68 40.37 -1.29
C THR A 70 -19.22 39.49 -0.16
N LEU A 71 -18.74 38.22 -0.08
CA LEU A 71 -19.16 37.24 0.92
C LEU A 71 -18.34 37.35 2.22
N ILE A 72 -17.24 38.13 2.23
CA ILE A 72 -16.37 38.31 3.38
C ILE A 72 -17.10 39.07 4.48
N LYS A 73 -17.09 38.57 5.71
CA LYS A 73 -17.62 39.15 6.94
C LYS A 73 -16.52 39.13 8.00
N ASP A 74 -16.75 39.81 9.12
CA ASP A 74 -15.77 39.90 10.23
C ASP A 74 -15.31 38.53 10.76
N SER A 75 -16.19 37.50 10.67
CA SER A 75 -15.88 36.13 11.10
C SER A 75 -15.30 35.23 9.99
N THR A 76 -15.08 35.77 8.80
CA THR A 76 -14.58 35.01 7.64
C THR A 76 -13.06 34.88 7.73
N ALA A 77 -12.55 33.65 7.65
CA ALA A 77 -11.12 33.42 7.49
C ALA A 77 -10.73 33.62 6.03
N VAL A 78 -9.95 34.66 5.76
CA VAL A 78 -9.44 34.95 4.42
C VAL A 78 -8.04 34.35 4.27
N VAL A 79 -7.87 33.52 3.25
CA VAL A 79 -6.61 32.90 2.88
C VAL A 79 -6.10 33.55 1.59
N ASP A 80 -5.01 34.30 1.71
CA ASP A 80 -4.30 34.80 0.53
C ASP A 80 -3.47 33.69 -0.09
N LEU A 81 -3.78 33.33 -1.32
CA LEU A 81 -3.08 32.31 -2.08
C LEU A 81 -1.68 32.76 -2.53
N ALA A 82 -1.43 34.05 -2.56
CA ALA A 82 -0.14 34.63 -2.98
C ALA A 82 0.33 34.06 -4.35
N GLY A 83 -0.56 33.98 -5.31
CA GLY A 83 -0.32 33.44 -6.66
C GLY A 83 -0.31 31.91 -6.75
N ARG A 84 -0.59 31.18 -5.68
CA ARG A 84 -0.67 29.72 -5.69
C ARG A 84 -1.99 29.25 -6.30
N THR A 85 -1.98 28.03 -6.83
CA THR A 85 -3.15 27.37 -7.42
C THR A 85 -3.86 26.50 -6.38
N VAL A 86 -5.19 26.61 -6.33
CA VAL A 86 -6.07 25.70 -5.59
C VAL A 86 -6.68 24.70 -6.55
N ILE A 87 -6.68 23.44 -6.17
CA ILE A 87 -7.32 22.33 -6.90
C ILE A 87 -8.24 21.56 -5.94
N PRO A 88 -9.27 20.83 -6.40
CA PRO A 88 -9.98 19.85 -5.61
C PRO A 88 -9.03 18.81 -5.03
N GLY A 89 -9.34 18.29 -3.85
CA GLY A 89 -8.58 17.19 -3.27
C GLY A 89 -8.56 15.97 -4.20
N PHE A 90 -7.44 15.28 -4.22
CA PHE A 90 -7.34 14.04 -5.02
C PHE A 90 -8.29 12.98 -4.48
N VAL A 91 -8.98 12.31 -5.41
CA VAL A 91 -9.77 11.11 -5.14
C VAL A 91 -8.99 9.93 -5.70
N ASP A 92 -8.59 9.01 -4.83
CA ASP A 92 -7.98 7.77 -5.26
C ASP A 92 -9.05 6.87 -5.87
N ALA A 93 -9.05 6.78 -7.20
CA ALA A 93 -10.02 5.98 -7.94
C ALA A 93 -9.72 4.48 -7.89
N HIS A 94 -8.51 4.09 -7.49
CA HIS A 94 -8.08 2.71 -7.34
C HIS A 94 -7.02 2.61 -6.23
N GLY A 95 -7.45 2.42 -5.00
CA GLY A 95 -6.58 2.33 -3.83
C GLY A 95 -6.70 0.99 -3.11
N HIS A 96 -5.57 0.49 -2.60
CA HIS A 96 -5.49 -0.71 -1.77
C HIS A 96 -5.19 -0.33 -0.31
N PHE A 97 -6.06 0.46 0.31
CA PHE A 97 -5.91 0.81 1.73
C PHE A 97 -6.35 -0.37 2.63
N PRO A 98 -5.58 -0.77 3.63
CA PRO A 98 -4.34 -0.20 4.15
C PRO A 98 -3.05 -0.86 3.59
N GLY A 99 -3.01 -1.17 2.29
CA GLY A 99 -1.92 -1.92 1.64
C GLY A 99 -0.51 -1.40 1.92
N SER A 100 -0.34 -0.08 2.07
CA SER A 100 0.94 0.51 2.46
C SER A 100 1.44 0.03 3.84
N GLY A 101 0.56 -0.44 4.72
CA GLY A 101 0.92 -1.04 6.00
C GLY A 101 1.54 -2.44 5.86
N GLN A 102 1.37 -3.11 4.73
CA GLN A 102 1.94 -4.45 4.49
C GLN A 102 3.47 -4.43 4.50
N THR A 103 4.10 -3.33 4.03
CA THR A 103 5.55 -3.17 4.03
C THR A 103 6.18 -3.28 5.43
N ALA A 104 5.41 -3.03 6.50
CA ALA A 104 5.87 -3.23 7.86
C ALA A 104 6.07 -4.72 8.23
N PHE A 105 5.43 -5.65 7.51
CA PHE A 105 5.40 -7.08 7.81
C PHE A 105 5.93 -7.96 6.67
N THR A 106 6.27 -7.37 5.53
CA THR A 106 6.72 -8.06 4.32
C THR A 106 8.07 -7.53 3.85
N VAL A 107 8.75 -8.30 3.02
CA VAL A 107 9.98 -7.88 2.34
C VAL A 107 9.61 -7.13 1.07
N ASP A 108 10.15 -5.92 0.92
CA ASP A 108 10.03 -5.16 -0.32
C ASP A 108 11.00 -5.73 -1.37
N LEU A 109 10.43 -6.27 -2.46
CA LEU A 109 11.17 -6.88 -3.56
C LEU A 109 11.05 -6.08 -4.86
N ASN A 110 10.61 -4.82 -4.78
CA ASN A 110 10.56 -3.95 -5.94
C ASN A 110 11.92 -3.82 -6.62
N SER A 111 11.90 -3.80 -7.95
CA SER A 111 13.05 -3.47 -8.79
C SER A 111 13.17 -1.95 -9.01
N PRO A 112 14.32 -1.45 -9.51
CA PRO A 112 14.44 -0.04 -9.90
C PRO A 112 13.35 0.39 -10.90
N PRO A 113 12.84 1.65 -10.84
CA PRO A 113 13.30 2.75 -9.96
C PRO A 113 12.64 2.82 -8.59
N ILE A 114 11.71 1.91 -8.26
CA ILE A 114 10.93 1.94 -7.00
C ILE A 114 11.73 1.32 -5.86
N GLY A 115 12.41 0.21 -6.14
CA GLY A 115 13.29 -0.52 -5.21
C GLY A 115 14.66 -0.74 -5.79
N ASP A 116 15.36 -1.78 -5.33
CA ASP A 116 16.76 -2.07 -5.67
C ASP A 116 17.01 -3.58 -5.90
N THR A 117 15.96 -4.37 -6.18
CA THR A 117 16.08 -5.81 -6.46
C THR A 117 16.28 -6.03 -7.95
N GLU A 118 17.47 -6.45 -8.39
CA GLU A 118 17.80 -6.63 -9.80
C GLU A 118 18.05 -8.11 -10.20
N SER A 119 18.11 -9.01 -9.21
CA SER A 119 18.40 -10.43 -9.45
C SER A 119 17.74 -11.35 -8.42
N ILE A 120 17.60 -12.64 -8.77
CA ILE A 120 17.12 -13.68 -7.83
C ILE A 120 18.07 -13.79 -6.62
N PRO A 121 19.41 -13.83 -6.74
CA PRO A 121 20.29 -13.83 -5.57
C PRO A 121 20.06 -12.68 -4.60
N GLU A 122 19.87 -11.44 -5.08
CA GLU A 122 19.56 -10.28 -4.23
C GLU A 122 18.19 -10.41 -3.55
N LEU A 123 17.19 -10.88 -4.27
CA LEU A 123 15.87 -11.20 -3.72
C LEU A 123 15.99 -12.19 -2.54
N LEU A 124 16.76 -13.26 -2.71
CA LEU A 124 16.97 -14.27 -1.66
C LEU A 124 17.74 -13.70 -0.47
N GLU A 125 18.70 -12.80 -0.69
CA GLU A 125 19.44 -12.13 0.38
C GLU A 125 18.54 -11.22 1.22
N LYS A 126 17.68 -10.43 0.58
CA LYS A 126 16.67 -9.61 1.27
C LYS A 126 15.73 -10.46 2.13
N LEU A 127 15.25 -11.58 1.61
CA LEU A 127 14.42 -12.52 2.37
C LEU A 127 15.18 -13.05 3.60
N ARG A 128 16.45 -13.46 3.48
CA ARG A 128 17.26 -13.92 4.62
C ARG A 128 17.41 -12.84 5.68
N ALA A 129 17.85 -11.64 5.26
CA ALA A 129 18.10 -10.52 6.17
C ALA A 129 16.85 -10.08 6.95
N PHE A 130 15.66 -10.14 6.31
CA PHE A 130 14.40 -9.88 6.98
C PHE A 130 14.01 -11.03 7.90
N GLY A 131 14.19 -12.26 7.46
CA GLY A 131 13.88 -13.48 8.21
C GLY A 131 14.67 -13.62 9.51
N GLU A 132 15.94 -13.19 9.53
CA GLU A 132 16.78 -13.16 10.74
C GLU A 132 16.22 -12.23 11.83
N LYS A 133 15.63 -11.11 11.42
CA LYS A 133 15.00 -10.14 12.34
C LYS A 133 13.63 -10.57 12.82
N ARG A 134 12.99 -11.50 12.13
CA ARG A 134 11.64 -12.01 12.40
C ARG A 134 11.61 -13.52 12.19
N PRO A 135 12.07 -14.31 13.17
CA PRO A 135 12.27 -15.76 13.00
C PRO A 135 10.98 -16.58 12.92
N ASP A 136 9.85 -16.03 13.36
CA ASP A 136 8.60 -16.76 13.48
C ASP A 136 7.63 -16.52 12.30
N GLY A 137 6.79 -17.52 12.02
CA GLY A 137 5.72 -17.46 11.04
C GLY A 137 6.21 -17.47 9.59
N TRP A 138 5.32 -17.18 8.66
CA TRP A 138 5.60 -17.09 7.24
C TRP A 138 6.56 -15.92 6.92
N LEU A 139 7.44 -16.18 5.95
CA LEU A 139 8.28 -15.13 5.36
C LEU A 139 7.63 -14.69 4.04
N ILE A 140 7.15 -13.45 4.00
CA ILE A 140 6.39 -12.94 2.85
C ILE A 140 7.16 -11.80 2.20
N GLY A 141 7.41 -11.91 0.89
CA GLY A 141 7.92 -10.84 0.04
C GLY A 141 6.84 -10.36 -0.93
N ILE A 142 6.91 -9.11 -1.36
CA ILE A 142 5.93 -8.51 -2.27
C ILE A 142 6.62 -7.72 -3.38
N ASN A 143 5.91 -7.60 -4.52
CA ASN A 143 6.26 -6.72 -5.64
C ASN A 143 7.53 -7.12 -6.42
N TYR A 144 7.93 -8.40 -6.46
CA TYR A 144 8.95 -8.79 -7.41
C TYR A 144 8.41 -8.75 -8.85
N ASP A 145 9.27 -8.48 -9.80
CA ASP A 145 8.95 -8.47 -11.23
C ASP A 145 9.98 -9.30 -11.99
N ASP A 146 9.57 -10.44 -12.53
CA ASP A 146 10.44 -11.37 -13.26
C ASP A 146 11.04 -10.75 -14.53
N THR A 147 10.32 -9.79 -15.14
CA THR A 147 10.79 -9.10 -16.35
C THR A 147 11.90 -8.09 -16.06
N LEU A 148 12.03 -7.63 -14.81
CA LEU A 148 13.07 -6.71 -14.36
C LEU A 148 14.26 -7.42 -13.71
N LEU A 149 14.09 -8.67 -13.28
CA LEU A 149 15.22 -9.49 -12.79
C LEU A 149 16.18 -9.84 -13.93
N SER A 150 17.46 -9.92 -13.63
CA SER A 150 18.52 -10.25 -14.60
C SER A 150 18.35 -11.63 -15.26
N GLU A 151 17.76 -12.58 -14.51
CA GLU A 151 17.50 -13.94 -14.98
C GLU A 151 16.32 -14.04 -15.95
N LYS A 152 15.48 -13.00 -16.05
CA LYS A 152 14.29 -12.93 -16.92
C LYS A 152 13.37 -14.15 -16.76
N ARG A 153 13.23 -14.61 -15.53
CA ARG A 153 12.33 -15.69 -15.14
C ARG A 153 11.77 -15.47 -13.75
N HIS A 154 10.67 -16.12 -13.46
CA HIS A 154 10.20 -16.19 -12.08
C HIS A 154 11.20 -16.97 -11.22
N PRO A 155 11.37 -16.61 -9.92
CA PRO A 155 11.93 -17.53 -8.93
C PRO A 155 11.07 -18.80 -8.84
N THR A 156 11.68 -19.89 -8.40
CA THR A 156 11.00 -21.17 -8.18
C THR A 156 11.06 -21.58 -6.71
N ARG A 157 10.35 -22.66 -6.36
CA ARG A 157 10.45 -23.23 -5.02
C ARG A 157 11.89 -23.60 -4.66
N ASP A 158 12.66 -24.09 -5.62
CA ASP A 158 14.05 -24.51 -5.37
C ASP A 158 14.94 -23.28 -5.10
N ASP A 159 14.69 -22.12 -5.75
CA ASP A 159 15.36 -20.86 -5.40
C ASP A 159 15.02 -20.45 -3.96
N LEU A 160 13.74 -20.47 -3.59
CA LEU A 160 13.28 -20.05 -2.26
C LEU A 160 13.74 -21.03 -1.15
N ASP A 161 13.89 -22.32 -1.44
CA ASP A 161 14.41 -23.32 -0.53
C ASP A 161 15.87 -23.04 -0.13
N LEU A 162 16.63 -22.29 -0.95
CA LEU A 162 17.97 -21.79 -0.59
C LEU A 162 17.93 -20.78 0.56
N VAL A 163 16.80 -20.13 0.82
CA VAL A 163 16.61 -19.27 1.99
C VAL A 163 16.24 -20.13 3.20
N SER A 164 15.22 -20.99 3.07
CA SER A 164 14.83 -21.95 4.10
C SER A 164 13.99 -23.08 3.47
N ALA A 165 14.36 -24.32 3.73
CA ALA A 165 13.58 -25.48 3.35
C ALA A 165 12.50 -25.89 4.39
N THR A 166 12.51 -25.26 5.57
CA THR A 166 11.64 -25.65 6.71
C THR A 166 10.67 -24.55 7.14
N ARG A 167 10.97 -23.29 6.83
CA ARG A 167 10.10 -22.14 7.09
C ARG A 167 9.29 -21.83 5.83
N PRO A 168 7.96 -21.68 5.91
CA PRO A 168 7.17 -21.33 4.75
C PRO A 168 7.50 -19.92 4.25
N ILE A 169 7.74 -19.83 2.93
CA ILE A 169 8.07 -18.60 2.22
C ILE A 169 7.08 -18.42 1.08
N ALA A 170 6.57 -17.20 0.92
CA ALA A 170 5.77 -16.79 -0.22
C ALA A 170 6.26 -15.42 -0.74
N ILE A 171 6.39 -15.29 -2.05
CA ILE A 171 6.64 -14.01 -2.70
C ILE A 171 5.55 -13.71 -3.71
N VAL A 172 5.00 -12.50 -3.67
CA VAL A 172 3.91 -12.07 -4.52
C VAL A 172 4.46 -11.21 -5.66
N HIS A 173 4.07 -11.54 -6.88
CA HIS A 173 4.43 -10.80 -8.07
C HIS A 173 3.77 -9.41 -8.08
N VAL A 174 4.37 -8.46 -8.78
CA VAL A 174 3.89 -7.06 -8.88
C VAL A 174 2.46 -6.98 -9.45
N SER A 175 2.04 -7.93 -10.29
CA SER A 175 0.66 -7.99 -10.80
C SER A 175 -0.40 -8.29 -9.72
N GLY A 176 0.01 -8.89 -8.58
CA GLY A 176 -0.90 -9.36 -7.54
C GLY A 176 -1.68 -10.65 -7.89
N HIS A 177 -1.46 -11.22 -9.09
CA HIS A 177 -2.18 -12.41 -9.58
C HIS A 177 -1.35 -13.70 -9.55
N LEU A 178 -0.06 -13.58 -9.24
CA LEU A 178 0.88 -14.69 -9.21
C LEU A 178 1.70 -14.64 -7.91
N MET A 179 1.96 -15.78 -7.33
CA MET A 179 2.89 -15.93 -6.22
C MET A 179 3.82 -17.13 -6.43
N VAL A 180 4.98 -17.07 -5.78
CA VAL A 180 5.89 -18.20 -5.71
C VAL A 180 6.06 -18.62 -4.26
N VAL A 181 5.97 -19.90 -4.01
CA VAL A 181 6.09 -20.47 -2.66
C VAL A 181 7.18 -21.55 -2.63
N ASN A 182 7.80 -21.74 -1.46
CA ASN A 182 8.82 -22.77 -1.27
C ASN A 182 8.22 -24.13 -0.91
N SER A 183 9.09 -25.15 -0.73
CA SER A 183 8.66 -26.51 -0.39
C SER A 183 7.92 -26.60 0.95
N ALA A 184 8.33 -25.82 1.96
CA ALA A 184 7.67 -25.81 3.25
C ALA A 184 6.25 -25.22 3.15
N ALA A 185 6.07 -24.16 2.35
CA ALA A 185 4.77 -23.56 2.11
C ALA A 185 3.84 -24.49 1.33
N LEU A 186 4.34 -25.18 0.27
CA LEU A 186 3.55 -26.17 -0.46
C LEU A 186 3.07 -27.30 0.47
N ALA A 187 3.94 -27.79 1.36
CA ALA A 187 3.57 -28.82 2.33
C ALA A 187 2.49 -28.33 3.32
N GLU A 188 2.60 -27.10 3.83
CA GLU A 188 1.61 -26.52 4.75
C GLU A 188 0.27 -26.27 4.05
N LEU A 189 0.29 -25.92 2.76
CA LEU A 189 -0.90 -25.75 1.93
C LEU A 189 -1.48 -27.06 1.40
N HIS A 190 -0.84 -28.21 1.68
CA HIS A 190 -1.22 -29.53 1.17
C HIS A 190 -1.23 -29.61 -0.37
N ILE A 191 -0.29 -28.93 -1.02
CA ILE A 191 -0.12 -28.93 -2.48
C ILE A 191 1.00 -29.91 -2.86
N ASP A 192 0.66 -30.97 -3.61
CA ASP A 192 1.56 -32.00 -4.09
C ASP A 192 1.37 -32.31 -5.58
N GLU A 193 2.00 -33.39 -6.05
CA GLU A 193 1.94 -33.84 -7.44
C GLU A 193 0.52 -34.29 -7.87
N THR A 194 -0.34 -34.61 -6.91
CA THR A 194 -1.70 -35.11 -7.15
C THR A 194 -2.76 -34.00 -7.03
N THR A 195 -2.39 -32.85 -6.48
CA THR A 195 -3.30 -31.75 -6.28
C THR A 195 -3.77 -31.20 -7.64
N PRO A 196 -5.08 -31.17 -7.95
CA PRO A 196 -5.58 -30.59 -9.18
C PRO A 196 -5.47 -29.08 -9.18
N ASP A 197 -5.45 -28.46 -10.35
CA ASP A 197 -5.57 -27.02 -10.48
C ASP A 197 -6.92 -26.57 -9.93
N PRO A 198 -6.96 -25.52 -9.09
CA PRO A 198 -8.22 -24.99 -8.57
C PRO A 198 -9.00 -24.25 -9.66
N GLU A 199 -10.30 -24.10 -9.46
CA GLU A 199 -11.12 -23.24 -10.34
C GLU A 199 -10.59 -21.80 -10.29
N GLY A 200 -10.24 -21.24 -11.43
CA GLY A 200 -9.71 -19.88 -11.51
C GLY A 200 -8.21 -19.76 -11.20
N GLY A 201 -7.47 -20.87 -11.14
CA GLY A 201 -6.04 -20.87 -10.87
C GLY A 201 -5.27 -22.01 -11.52
N HIS A 202 -3.94 -21.89 -11.49
CA HIS A 202 -3.03 -22.87 -12.06
C HIS A 202 -1.84 -23.13 -11.15
N ILE A 203 -1.52 -24.40 -10.89
CA ILE A 203 -0.32 -24.84 -10.18
C ILE A 203 0.72 -25.19 -11.24
N VAL A 204 1.74 -24.35 -11.41
CA VAL A 204 2.79 -24.59 -12.41
C VAL A 204 3.67 -25.74 -11.99
N ARG A 205 3.98 -26.65 -12.94
CA ARG A 205 4.74 -27.88 -12.73
C ARG A 205 5.98 -27.93 -13.60
N ASP A 206 7.01 -28.60 -13.11
CA ASP A 206 8.26 -28.77 -13.85
C ASP A 206 8.04 -29.63 -15.11
N LEU A 207 8.37 -29.08 -16.27
CA LEU A 207 8.33 -29.79 -17.54
C LEU A 207 9.62 -30.58 -17.84
N SER A 208 10.71 -30.27 -17.14
CA SER A 208 12.06 -30.78 -17.40
C SER A 208 12.49 -31.96 -16.50
N SER A 209 11.71 -32.27 -15.47
CA SER A 209 12.00 -33.37 -14.57
C SER A 209 11.39 -34.67 -15.06
N ALA A 210 11.99 -35.82 -14.68
CA ALA A 210 11.38 -37.14 -14.90
C ALA A 210 9.99 -37.27 -14.24
N ASP A 211 9.69 -36.35 -13.31
CA ASP A 211 8.41 -36.17 -12.65
C ASP A 211 7.77 -34.83 -13.09
N GLN A 212 7.10 -34.87 -14.26
CA GLN A 212 6.39 -33.75 -14.86
C GLN A 212 5.21 -33.21 -14.01
N ARG A 213 4.99 -33.78 -12.81
CA ARG A 213 3.89 -33.39 -11.91
C ARG A 213 4.34 -32.56 -10.72
N ARG A 214 5.66 -32.44 -10.49
CA ARG A 214 6.19 -31.72 -9.34
C ARG A 214 5.83 -30.24 -9.43
N PRO A 215 5.06 -29.67 -8.48
CA PRO A 215 4.82 -28.23 -8.42
C PRO A 215 6.17 -27.48 -8.31
N ASN A 216 6.41 -26.50 -9.15
CA ASN A 216 7.64 -25.69 -9.13
C ASN A 216 7.57 -24.49 -8.17
N GLY A 217 6.45 -24.33 -7.46
CA GLY A 217 6.21 -23.28 -6.50
C GLY A 217 5.40 -22.11 -7.06
N ILE A 218 5.24 -21.98 -8.37
CA ILE A 218 4.48 -20.88 -8.96
C ILE A 218 2.98 -21.24 -8.91
N LEU A 219 2.20 -20.35 -8.28
CA LEU A 219 0.74 -20.40 -8.18
C LEU A 219 0.19 -19.17 -8.90
N ALA A 220 -0.56 -19.36 -9.98
CA ALA A 220 -1.05 -18.29 -10.84
C ALA A 220 -2.58 -18.25 -10.89
N GLY A 221 -3.17 -17.07 -11.01
CA GLY A 221 -4.57 -16.89 -11.36
C GLY A 221 -4.82 -17.10 -12.86
N ASN A 222 -6.10 -17.22 -13.26
CA ASN A 222 -6.46 -17.35 -14.67
C ASN A 222 -6.01 -16.12 -15.46
N GLY A 223 -5.23 -16.34 -16.52
CA GLY A 223 -4.69 -15.30 -17.40
C GLY A 223 -3.20 -15.02 -17.23
N ASP A 224 -2.58 -15.47 -16.13
CA ASP A 224 -1.17 -15.24 -15.83
C ASP A 224 -0.34 -16.54 -15.89
N THR A 225 -0.68 -17.46 -16.78
CA THR A 225 0.14 -18.66 -16.96
C THR A 225 1.50 -18.27 -17.53
N PRO A 226 2.62 -18.48 -16.80
CA PRO A 226 3.97 -18.18 -17.31
C PRO A 226 4.24 -18.99 -18.56
N CYS A 227 4.81 -18.33 -19.58
CA CYS A 227 5.25 -18.97 -20.82
C CYS A 227 6.46 -19.88 -20.62
#